data_060d187c22ca2558a839a3decbe25f80
#
_entry.id   060d187c22ca2558a839a3decbe25f80
#
_cell.length_a   1.000
_cell.length_b   1.000
_cell.length_c   1.000
_cell.angle_alpha   90.00
_cell.angle_beta   90.00
_cell.angle_gamma   90.00
#
_symmetry.space_group_name_H-M   'P 1'
#
loop_
_entity.id
_entity.type
_entity.pdbx_description
1 polymer ?
#
loop_
_entity_poly.entity_id
_entity_poly.type
_entity_poly.pdbx_seq_one_letter_code
_entity_poly.pdbx_strand_id
1 'polypeptide(L)'
;MSFQGVVFKSFLSSVLALLAALPAAAQPAGAPANLGEAYAAAWARLPEARSLELRRDAAAARRQIANAWTAEAPALELSGKTDQLSRNQGSREYVAGISLPLWLPGERDRFGALADAEAQAIDSRLLAAQLRIAAAIRESWWSWQRARGLSAVAGERLGNARRIAVDVARRVKAGDLARADQHQAEGAVAAAEAALAEAEGAVAVAAEQLRGLIGVAPAIQAAERAERLPVLPVDFNSLDRTHPAVAELLDRAEVARRSAELAAAQKRANPELVLATTRDRGTFADPYSQTITAGVRIPLSSEVRHRAKVSAARAEAAELDAQLLIERERVLAGLSAARIRILTAQKQLDAAATRARLARETRGFFEKSFRLGESDLPTRLRIELEAVEAERQTALTRTDLAAAISELRQALGLLPEQ
;
A
#
# COMPACT_ATOMS: atom_id res chain seq x y z
N MET A 1 57.61 -27.90 -32.87
CA MET A 1 57.95 -27.56 -31.49
C MET A 1 57.14 -26.33 -31.16
N SER A 2 55.97 -26.53 -30.66
CA SER A 2 55.43 -26.36 -29.31
C SER A 2 55.26 -24.88 -28.93
N PHE A 3 54.09 -24.34 -29.27
CA PHE A 3 53.48 -23.14 -28.66
C PHE A 3 51.97 -23.35 -28.57
N GLN A 4 51.55 -24.31 -27.79
CA GLN A 4 50.17 -24.51 -27.36
C GLN A 4 50.22 -24.98 -25.92
N GLY A 5 49.93 -24.12 -24.94
CA GLY A 5 49.88 -24.59 -23.56
C GLY A 5 49.73 -23.56 -22.44
N VAL A 6 49.37 -22.28 -22.69
CA VAL A 6 49.30 -21.29 -21.58
C VAL A 6 47.97 -20.54 -21.48
N VAL A 7 47.04 -20.66 -22.44
CA VAL A 7 45.81 -19.84 -22.42
C VAL A 7 44.59 -20.54 -21.75
N PHE A 8 44.71 -21.81 -21.36
CA PHE A 8 43.55 -22.60 -20.85
C PHE A 8 43.43 -22.71 -19.32
N LYS A 9 44.35 -22.14 -18.53
CA LYS A 9 44.29 -22.21 -17.06
C LYS A 9 43.73 -20.97 -16.35
N SER A 10 43.54 -19.86 -17.03
CA SER A 10 43.03 -18.62 -16.40
C SER A 10 41.52 -18.42 -16.47
N PHE A 11 40.77 -19.27 -17.19
CA PHE A 11 39.31 -19.14 -17.33
C PHE A 11 38.53 -19.98 -16.31
N LEU A 12 39.14 -20.89 -15.60
CA LEU A 12 38.42 -21.75 -14.63
C LEU A 12 38.40 -21.20 -13.20
N SER A 13 39.21 -20.19 -12.88
CA SER A 13 39.24 -19.59 -11.52
C SER A 13 38.28 -18.44 -11.31
N SER A 14 37.67 -17.89 -12.37
CA SER A 14 36.74 -16.74 -12.26
C SER A 14 35.26 -17.13 -12.17
N VAL A 15 34.92 -18.41 -12.32
CA VAL A 15 33.50 -18.87 -12.24
C VAL A 15 33.09 -19.32 -10.84
N LEU A 16 34.05 -19.52 -9.92
CA LEU A 16 33.76 -20.03 -8.56
C LEU A 16 33.53 -18.94 -7.49
N ALA A 17 33.61 -17.64 -7.85
CA ALA A 17 33.43 -16.53 -6.90
C ALA A 17 32.05 -15.89 -6.96
N LEU A 18 31.09 -16.37 -7.79
CA LEU A 18 29.78 -15.76 -7.98
C LEU A 18 28.64 -16.50 -7.26
N LEU A 19 28.93 -17.41 -6.33
CA LEU A 19 27.90 -18.24 -5.65
C LEU A 19 27.74 -17.98 -4.15
N ALA A 20 28.15 -16.83 -3.63
CA ALA A 20 28.07 -16.53 -2.19
C ALA A 20 27.40 -15.21 -1.83
N ALA A 21 26.47 -14.71 -2.63
CA ALA A 21 25.53 -13.68 -2.21
C ALA A 21 24.12 -14.27 -2.19
N LEU A 22 23.89 -15.26 -1.32
CA LEU A 22 22.53 -15.55 -0.87
C LEU A 22 22.05 -14.29 -0.14
N PRO A 23 20.91 -13.68 -0.53
CA PRO A 23 20.32 -12.62 0.26
C PRO A 23 20.10 -13.19 1.65
N ALA A 24 20.57 -12.49 2.67
CA ALA A 24 20.30 -12.81 4.07
C ALA A 24 18.80 -13.07 4.17
N ALA A 25 18.43 -14.33 4.45
CA ALA A 25 17.05 -14.71 4.67
C ALA A 25 16.56 -13.80 5.79
N ALA A 26 15.62 -12.92 5.48
CA ALA A 26 14.94 -12.09 6.47
C ALA A 26 14.48 -13.04 7.57
N GLN A 27 14.98 -12.87 8.79
CA GLN A 27 14.51 -13.64 9.93
C GLN A 27 12.99 -13.58 9.92
N PRO A 28 12.28 -14.72 10.14
CA PRO A 28 10.84 -14.69 10.18
C PRO A 28 10.44 -13.65 11.23
N ALA A 29 9.81 -12.60 10.82
CA ALA A 29 9.27 -11.61 11.73
C ALA A 29 8.38 -12.37 12.73
N GLY A 30 8.64 -12.20 14.03
CA GLY A 30 7.83 -12.82 15.08
C GLY A 30 6.36 -12.46 14.86
N ALA A 31 5.45 -13.26 15.38
CA ALA A 31 4.02 -12.98 15.29
C ALA A 31 3.73 -11.59 15.91
N PRO A 32 3.14 -10.63 15.15
CA PRO A 32 2.94 -9.27 15.63
C PRO A 32 1.97 -9.25 16.82
N ALA A 33 2.41 -8.59 17.90
CA ALA A 33 1.68 -8.49 19.16
C ALA A 33 0.89 -7.17 19.29
N ASN A 34 1.12 -6.21 18.38
CA ASN A 34 0.43 -4.92 18.35
C ASN A 34 0.24 -4.41 16.93
N LEU A 35 -0.58 -3.36 16.79
CA LEU A 35 -0.93 -2.77 15.50
C LEU A 35 0.31 -2.22 14.75
N GLY A 36 1.27 -1.62 15.47
CA GLY A 36 2.49 -1.08 14.87
C GLY A 36 3.38 -2.16 14.26
N GLU A 37 3.55 -3.28 14.96
CA GLU A 37 4.28 -4.44 14.43
C GLU A 37 3.57 -5.07 13.23
N ALA A 38 2.24 -5.16 13.26
CA ALA A 38 1.46 -5.64 12.12
C ALA A 38 1.64 -4.73 10.89
N TYR A 39 1.62 -3.42 11.09
CA TYR A 39 1.91 -2.44 10.05
C TYR A 39 3.33 -2.60 9.48
N ALA A 40 4.34 -2.70 10.35
CA ALA A 40 5.73 -2.87 9.92
C ALA A 40 5.94 -4.15 9.09
N ALA A 41 5.31 -5.27 9.51
CA ALA A 41 5.36 -6.52 8.77
C ALA A 41 4.70 -6.41 7.38
N ALA A 42 3.55 -5.73 7.29
CA ALA A 42 2.87 -5.49 6.02
C ALA A 42 3.68 -4.57 5.10
N TRP A 43 4.24 -3.49 5.64
CA TRP A 43 5.05 -2.54 4.88
C TRP A 43 6.27 -3.20 4.23
N ALA A 44 7.00 -4.06 4.97
CA ALA A 44 8.18 -4.77 4.45
C ALA A 44 7.89 -5.67 3.22
N ARG A 45 6.63 -6.03 2.99
CA ARG A 45 6.19 -6.87 1.86
C ARG A 45 5.75 -6.09 0.64
N LEU A 46 5.50 -4.78 0.78
CA LEU A 46 4.95 -3.96 -0.29
C LEU A 46 5.97 -3.77 -1.42
N PRO A 47 5.51 -3.82 -2.69
CA PRO A 47 6.35 -3.55 -3.85
C PRO A 47 6.99 -2.16 -3.80
N GLU A 48 6.27 -1.16 -3.27
CA GLU A 48 6.73 0.21 -3.13
C GLU A 48 7.98 0.30 -2.25
N ALA A 49 7.99 -0.40 -1.11
CA ALA A 49 9.14 -0.46 -0.22
C ALA A 49 10.36 -1.09 -0.90
N ARG A 50 10.15 -2.16 -1.69
CA ARG A 50 11.22 -2.89 -2.38
C ARG A 50 11.77 -2.16 -3.60
N SER A 51 10.95 -1.36 -4.28
CA SER A 51 11.33 -0.65 -5.50
C SER A 51 11.85 0.77 -5.26
N LEU A 52 11.89 1.25 -4.01
CA LEU A 52 12.19 2.64 -3.68
C LEU A 52 13.56 3.07 -4.22
N GLU A 53 14.62 2.31 -3.90
CA GLU A 53 15.99 2.66 -4.32
C GLU A 53 16.11 2.69 -5.85
N LEU A 54 15.54 1.69 -6.54
CA LEU A 54 15.55 1.67 -8.01
C LEU A 54 14.81 2.87 -8.62
N ARG A 55 13.74 3.33 -7.97
CA ARG A 55 13.02 4.54 -8.42
C ARG A 55 13.83 5.80 -8.19
N ARG A 56 14.53 5.91 -7.07
CA ARG A 56 15.44 7.02 -6.79
C ARG A 56 16.60 7.05 -7.76
N ASP A 57 17.20 5.90 -8.05
CA ASP A 57 18.27 5.78 -9.04
C ASP A 57 17.79 6.19 -10.44
N ALA A 58 16.58 5.78 -10.83
CA ALA A 58 15.98 6.17 -12.11
C ALA A 58 15.73 7.69 -12.20
N ALA A 59 15.27 8.32 -11.11
CA ALA A 59 15.08 9.78 -11.07
C ALA A 59 16.43 10.52 -11.10
N ALA A 60 17.43 10.04 -10.38
CA ALA A 60 18.79 10.59 -10.44
C ALA A 60 19.39 10.49 -11.85
N ALA A 61 19.21 9.36 -12.54
CA ALA A 61 19.63 9.17 -13.91
C ALA A 61 18.93 10.14 -14.87
N ARG A 62 17.61 10.37 -14.72
CA ARG A 62 16.89 11.38 -15.52
C ARG A 62 17.42 12.79 -15.28
N ARG A 63 17.78 13.13 -14.05
CA ARG A 63 18.43 14.42 -13.75
C ARG A 63 19.80 14.54 -14.40
N GLN A 64 20.57 13.46 -14.47
CA GLN A 64 21.85 13.44 -15.20
C GLN A 64 21.65 13.67 -16.70
N ILE A 65 20.61 13.07 -17.32
CA ILE A 65 20.24 13.32 -18.71
C ILE A 65 19.95 14.82 -18.94
N ALA A 66 19.21 15.47 -18.02
CA ALA A 66 18.96 16.92 -18.10
C ALA A 66 20.24 17.76 -18.13
N ASN A 67 21.34 17.27 -17.54
CA ASN A 67 22.64 17.92 -17.54
C ASN A 67 23.51 17.55 -18.74
N ALA A 68 23.10 16.57 -19.56
CA ALA A 68 23.86 16.14 -20.73
C ALA A 68 23.92 17.23 -21.81
N TRP A 69 24.95 17.18 -22.66
CA TRP A 69 25.16 18.10 -23.75
C TRP A 69 24.16 17.88 -24.89
N THR A 70 23.74 16.63 -25.08
CA THR A 70 22.83 16.22 -26.17
C THR A 70 21.48 15.80 -25.55
N ALA A 71 20.41 16.00 -26.33
CA ALA A 71 19.06 15.64 -25.92
C ALA A 71 18.83 14.12 -25.81
N GLU A 72 19.52 13.38 -26.68
CA GLU A 72 19.53 11.93 -26.72
C GLU A 72 20.98 11.44 -26.92
N ALA A 73 21.20 10.13 -26.83
CA ALA A 73 22.51 9.56 -27.05
C ALA A 73 23.01 9.81 -28.49
N PRO A 74 24.28 10.13 -28.69
CA PRO A 74 24.88 10.17 -30.01
C PRO A 74 24.70 8.86 -30.75
N ALA A 75 24.36 8.92 -32.03
CA ALA A 75 24.26 7.75 -32.89
C ALA A 75 25.44 7.65 -33.84
N LEU A 76 26.02 6.44 -33.99
CA LEU A 76 27.03 6.12 -35.00
C LEU A 76 26.31 5.52 -36.20
N GLU A 77 26.58 6.09 -37.39
CA GLU A 77 26.07 5.60 -38.66
C GLU A 77 27.22 5.00 -39.47
N LEU A 78 27.08 3.74 -39.85
CA LEU A 78 27.98 3.05 -40.73
C LEU A 78 27.20 2.52 -41.93
N SER A 79 27.54 2.93 -43.13
CA SER A 79 26.90 2.41 -44.33
C SER A 79 27.91 2.08 -45.40
N GLY A 80 27.58 1.09 -46.20
CA GLY A 80 28.39 0.69 -47.36
C GLY A 80 27.50 0.45 -48.56
N LYS A 81 27.86 1.05 -49.68
CA LYS A 81 27.17 0.86 -50.95
C LYS A 81 28.10 0.21 -51.95
N THR A 82 27.60 -0.75 -52.69
CA THR A 82 28.38 -1.51 -53.67
C THR A 82 27.50 -1.90 -54.88
N ASP A 83 28.09 -1.88 -56.10
CA ASP A 83 27.47 -2.38 -57.31
C ASP A 83 27.78 -3.86 -57.62
N GLN A 84 28.44 -4.55 -56.70
CA GLN A 84 28.94 -5.94 -56.88
C GLN A 84 27.87 -6.95 -57.28
N LEU A 85 26.63 -6.74 -56.84
CA LEU A 85 25.50 -7.63 -57.12
C LEU A 85 24.75 -7.24 -58.41
N SER A 86 25.13 -6.14 -59.10
CA SER A 86 24.47 -5.66 -60.32
C SER A 86 25.44 -5.56 -61.51
N ARG A 87 26.11 -4.42 -61.67
CA ARG A 87 27.00 -4.16 -62.79
C ARG A 87 28.45 -4.50 -62.53
N ASN A 88 28.87 -4.58 -61.27
CA ASN A 88 30.22 -4.83 -60.81
C ASN A 88 31.29 -4.00 -61.54
N GLN A 89 31.05 -2.74 -61.77
CA GLN A 89 31.98 -1.78 -62.41
C GLN A 89 33.00 -1.22 -61.40
N GLY A 90 32.85 -1.58 -60.09
CA GLY A 90 33.78 -1.16 -59.05
C GLY A 90 33.31 0.00 -58.21
N SER A 91 32.06 0.42 -58.36
CA SER A 91 31.51 1.46 -57.52
C SER A 91 31.42 0.99 -56.06
N ARG A 92 32.04 1.74 -55.17
CA ARG A 92 32.10 1.49 -53.72
C ARG A 92 31.97 2.82 -53.00
N GLU A 93 31.14 2.84 -51.97
CA GLU A 93 31.00 3.99 -51.08
C GLU A 93 30.93 3.47 -49.65
N TYR A 94 31.73 4.01 -48.78
CA TYR A 94 31.73 3.71 -47.34
C TYR A 94 31.53 5.02 -46.60
N VAL A 95 30.51 5.06 -45.76
CA VAL A 95 30.20 6.23 -44.91
C VAL A 95 30.32 5.83 -43.46
N ALA A 96 31.08 6.64 -42.72
CA ALA A 96 31.13 6.55 -41.25
C ALA A 96 30.77 7.95 -40.73
N GLY A 97 29.70 8.03 -39.93
CA GLY A 97 29.18 9.28 -39.42
C GLY A 97 28.76 9.19 -37.95
N ILE A 98 28.69 10.35 -37.30
CA ILE A 98 28.11 10.52 -35.97
C ILE A 98 27.02 11.58 -36.04
N SER A 99 25.88 11.32 -35.47
CA SER A 99 24.81 12.29 -35.27
C SER A 99 24.66 12.64 -33.78
N LEU A 100 24.53 13.93 -33.51
CA LEU A 100 24.43 14.51 -32.18
C LEU A 100 23.08 15.24 -32.06
N PRO A 101 22.08 14.67 -31.38
CA PRO A 101 20.80 15.34 -31.15
C PRO A 101 20.97 16.57 -30.25
N LEU A 102 20.53 17.74 -30.72
CA LEU A 102 20.66 19.00 -30.00
C LEU A 102 19.37 19.36 -29.27
N TRP A 103 19.49 19.93 -28.10
CA TRP A 103 18.35 20.45 -27.37
C TRP A 103 17.62 21.57 -28.13
N LEU A 104 16.28 21.55 -28.10
CA LEU A 104 15.49 22.70 -28.52
C LEU A 104 15.63 23.85 -27.49
N PRO A 105 15.44 25.12 -27.94
CA PRO A 105 15.50 26.25 -27.00
C PRO A 105 14.55 26.11 -25.83
N GLY A 106 15.10 26.14 -24.60
CA GLY A 106 14.36 25.99 -23.34
C GLY A 106 13.82 24.60 -23.05
N GLU A 107 14.10 23.59 -23.88
CA GLU A 107 13.71 22.20 -23.62
C GLU A 107 14.49 21.60 -22.47
N ARG A 108 15.81 21.81 -22.43
CA ARG A 108 16.71 21.30 -21.39
C ARG A 108 16.27 21.72 -19.98
N ASP A 109 15.94 23.00 -19.79
CA ASP A 109 15.51 23.52 -18.50
C ASP A 109 14.17 22.92 -18.05
N ARG A 110 13.22 22.78 -19.01
CA ARG A 110 11.93 22.16 -18.72
C ARG A 110 12.03 20.67 -18.46
N PHE A 111 12.91 19.98 -19.17
CA PHE A 111 13.22 18.57 -18.90
C PHE A 111 13.82 18.40 -17.51
N GLY A 112 14.72 19.29 -17.09
CA GLY A 112 15.29 19.32 -15.75
C GLY A 112 14.23 19.56 -14.68
N ALA A 113 13.36 20.55 -14.88
CA ALA A 113 12.27 20.85 -13.96
C ALA A 113 11.27 19.67 -13.82
N LEU A 114 11.00 18.97 -14.92
CA LEU A 114 10.19 17.75 -14.87
C LEU A 114 10.89 16.64 -14.07
N ALA A 115 12.19 16.42 -14.31
CA ALA A 115 12.95 15.41 -13.57
C ALA A 115 13.02 15.71 -12.06
N ASP A 116 13.13 16.98 -11.67
CA ASP A 116 13.08 17.40 -10.26
C ASP A 116 11.70 17.14 -9.63
N ALA A 117 10.62 17.47 -10.34
CA ALA A 117 9.25 17.20 -9.89
C ALA A 117 8.99 15.69 -9.75
N GLU A 118 9.45 14.88 -10.71
CA GLU A 118 9.35 13.41 -10.65
C GLU A 118 10.13 12.83 -9.45
N ALA A 119 11.30 13.37 -9.15
CA ALA A 119 12.09 12.95 -7.99
C ALA A 119 11.36 13.26 -6.67
N GLN A 120 10.76 14.45 -6.55
CA GLN A 120 9.97 14.84 -5.38
C GLN A 120 8.73 13.96 -5.22
N ALA A 121 8.05 13.62 -6.31
CA ALA A 121 6.86 12.77 -6.31
C ALA A 121 7.12 11.32 -5.84
N ILE A 122 8.37 10.85 -5.81
CA ILE A 122 8.71 9.54 -5.27
C ILE A 122 8.43 9.47 -3.78
N ASP A 123 8.86 10.48 -3.01
CA ASP A 123 8.74 10.47 -1.57
C ASP A 123 7.27 10.65 -1.11
N SER A 124 6.51 11.54 -1.75
CA SER A 124 5.08 11.70 -1.44
C SER A 124 4.27 10.45 -1.80
N ARG A 125 4.57 9.81 -2.93
CA ARG A 125 3.97 8.53 -3.31
C ARG A 125 4.25 7.42 -2.30
N LEU A 126 5.47 7.37 -1.76
CA LEU A 126 5.86 6.43 -0.71
C LEU A 126 5.02 6.63 0.55
N LEU A 127 4.94 7.87 1.04
CA LEU A 127 4.14 8.22 2.23
C LEU A 127 2.65 7.90 2.04
N ALA A 128 2.10 8.18 0.87
CA ALA A 128 0.73 7.83 0.56
C ALA A 128 0.50 6.31 0.48
N ALA A 129 1.46 5.53 -0.03
CA ALA A 129 1.41 4.07 -0.01
C ALA A 129 1.46 3.53 1.43
N GLN A 130 2.30 4.12 2.30
CA GLN A 130 2.34 3.81 3.73
C GLN A 130 0.99 4.08 4.41
N LEU A 131 0.36 5.19 4.11
CA LEU A 131 -0.95 5.53 4.67
C LEU A 131 -2.05 4.59 4.18
N ARG A 132 -2.02 4.16 2.90
CA ARG A 132 -2.98 3.19 2.35
C ARG A 132 -2.87 1.83 3.03
N ILE A 133 -1.67 1.30 3.21
CA ILE A 133 -1.51 0.01 3.93
C ILE A 133 -1.86 0.14 5.41
N ALA A 134 -1.58 1.29 6.03
CA ALA A 134 -1.98 1.57 7.41
C ALA A 134 -3.50 1.49 7.57
N ALA A 135 -4.28 2.02 6.61
CA ALA A 135 -5.75 1.90 6.61
C ALA A 135 -6.20 0.43 6.58
N ALA A 136 -5.68 -0.36 5.64
CA ALA A 136 -6.04 -1.77 5.49
C ALA A 136 -5.67 -2.60 6.73
N ILE A 137 -4.50 -2.32 7.34
CA ILE A 137 -4.08 -3.00 8.57
C ILE A 137 -4.96 -2.59 9.76
N ARG A 138 -5.30 -1.31 9.92
CA ARG A 138 -6.22 -0.84 10.99
C ARG A 138 -7.57 -1.53 10.88
N GLU A 139 -8.16 -1.56 9.70
CA GLU A 139 -9.45 -2.20 9.45
C GLU A 139 -9.43 -3.70 9.81
N SER A 140 -8.45 -4.43 9.27
CA SER A 140 -8.32 -5.87 9.51
C SER A 140 -7.96 -6.20 10.96
N TRP A 141 -7.10 -5.39 11.61
CA TRP A 141 -6.71 -5.54 13.00
C TRP A 141 -7.91 -5.39 13.94
N TRP A 142 -8.68 -4.30 13.79
CA TRP A 142 -9.84 -4.04 14.64
C TRP A 142 -11.00 -5.01 14.37
N SER A 143 -11.16 -5.49 13.14
CA SER A 143 -12.07 -6.58 12.82
C SER A 143 -11.71 -7.86 13.58
N TRP A 144 -10.43 -8.23 13.59
CA TRP A 144 -9.93 -9.38 14.35
C TRP A 144 -10.07 -9.20 15.86
N GLN A 145 -9.74 -8.04 16.41
CA GLN A 145 -9.92 -7.76 17.84
C GLN A 145 -11.41 -7.81 18.26
N ARG A 146 -12.30 -7.31 17.41
CA ARG A 146 -13.75 -7.41 17.63
C ARG A 146 -14.20 -8.88 17.69
N ALA A 147 -13.78 -9.70 16.75
CA ALA A 147 -14.10 -11.13 16.76
C ALA A 147 -13.60 -11.82 18.02
N ARG A 148 -12.38 -11.51 18.48
CA ARG A 148 -11.82 -12.03 19.73
C ARG A 148 -12.64 -11.63 20.96
N GLY A 149 -13.03 -10.37 21.06
CA GLY A 149 -13.88 -9.88 22.15
C GLY A 149 -15.22 -10.62 22.20
N LEU A 150 -15.84 -10.86 21.04
CA LEU A 150 -17.10 -11.64 20.95
C LEU A 150 -16.90 -13.11 21.32
N SER A 151 -15.82 -13.73 20.88
CA SER A 151 -15.50 -15.14 21.28
C SER A 151 -15.26 -15.27 22.76
N ALA A 152 -14.61 -14.32 23.43
CA ALA A 152 -14.45 -14.31 24.88
C ALA A 152 -15.80 -14.27 25.59
N VAL A 153 -16.71 -13.37 25.18
CA VAL A 153 -18.08 -13.30 25.74
C VAL A 153 -18.87 -14.60 25.52
N ALA A 154 -18.76 -15.21 24.34
CA ALA A 154 -19.40 -16.49 24.04
C ALA A 154 -18.87 -17.62 24.92
N GLY A 155 -17.55 -17.64 25.18
CA GLY A 155 -16.92 -18.59 26.09
C GLY A 155 -17.42 -18.43 27.53
N GLU A 156 -17.56 -17.19 28.04
CA GLU A 156 -18.13 -16.91 29.36
C GLU A 156 -19.59 -17.36 29.43
N ARG A 157 -20.40 -17.10 28.40
CA ARG A 157 -21.78 -17.58 28.29
C ARG A 157 -21.87 -19.09 28.39
N LEU A 158 -21.03 -19.82 27.65
CA LEU A 158 -21.00 -21.29 27.74
C LEU A 158 -20.63 -21.77 29.14
N GLY A 159 -19.62 -21.15 29.76
CA GLY A 159 -19.25 -21.45 31.14
C GLY A 159 -20.40 -21.25 32.13
N ASN A 160 -21.18 -20.19 31.98
CA ASN A 160 -22.36 -19.90 32.80
C ASN A 160 -23.49 -20.92 32.57
N ALA A 161 -23.80 -21.20 31.28
CA ALA A 161 -24.84 -22.17 30.92
C ALA A 161 -24.53 -23.57 31.50
N ARG A 162 -23.27 -24.02 31.40
CA ARG A 162 -22.83 -25.30 32.00
C ARG A 162 -22.99 -25.33 33.51
N ARG A 163 -22.65 -24.23 34.22
CA ARG A 163 -22.87 -24.15 35.68
C ARG A 163 -24.34 -24.23 36.06
N ILE A 164 -25.21 -23.55 35.34
CA ILE A 164 -26.67 -23.61 35.53
C ILE A 164 -27.17 -25.04 35.29
N ALA A 165 -26.78 -25.69 34.19
CA ALA A 165 -27.22 -27.04 33.84
C ALA A 165 -26.81 -28.07 34.91
N VAL A 166 -25.59 -27.98 35.46
CA VAL A 166 -25.10 -28.85 36.54
C VAL A 166 -25.94 -28.65 37.83
N ASP A 167 -26.28 -27.40 38.17
CA ASP A 167 -27.10 -27.11 39.36
C ASP A 167 -28.54 -27.62 39.18
N VAL A 168 -29.16 -27.38 38.03
CA VAL A 168 -30.49 -27.87 37.68
C VAL A 168 -30.54 -29.40 37.70
N ALA A 169 -29.58 -30.09 37.08
CA ALA A 169 -29.52 -31.56 37.08
C ALA A 169 -29.45 -32.13 38.51
N ARG A 170 -28.70 -31.48 39.41
CA ARG A 170 -28.62 -31.88 40.82
C ARG A 170 -29.97 -31.74 41.52
N ARG A 171 -30.70 -30.65 41.29
CA ARG A 171 -32.02 -30.38 41.88
C ARG A 171 -33.12 -31.28 41.33
N VAL A 172 -33.09 -31.58 40.04
CA VAL A 172 -34.00 -32.56 39.43
C VAL A 172 -33.80 -33.93 40.04
N LYS A 173 -32.54 -34.34 40.30
CA LYS A 173 -32.21 -35.59 40.94
C LYS A 173 -32.70 -35.64 42.47
N ALA A 174 -32.72 -34.48 43.11
CA ALA A 174 -33.28 -34.33 44.46
C ALA A 174 -34.80 -34.23 44.47
N GLY A 175 -35.47 -34.06 43.36
CA GLY A 175 -36.93 -33.91 43.27
C GLY A 175 -37.41 -32.46 43.36
N ASP A 176 -36.51 -31.46 43.43
CA ASP A 176 -36.85 -30.04 43.60
C ASP A 176 -37.25 -29.34 42.30
N LEU A 177 -36.87 -29.90 41.13
CA LEU A 177 -37.16 -29.36 39.80
C LEU A 177 -37.69 -30.44 38.85
N ALA A 178 -38.41 -30.01 37.83
CA ALA A 178 -38.98 -30.91 36.81
C ALA A 178 -37.92 -31.32 35.74
N ARG A 179 -38.14 -32.45 35.08
CA ARG A 179 -37.30 -32.88 33.93
C ARG A 179 -37.33 -31.87 32.80
N ALA A 180 -38.43 -31.13 32.62
CA ALA A 180 -38.54 -30.05 31.64
C ALA A 180 -37.49 -28.94 31.89
N ASP A 181 -37.22 -28.60 33.15
CA ASP A 181 -36.18 -27.63 33.51
C ASP A 181 -34.79 -28.14 33.15
N GLN A 182 -34.53 -29.44 33.33
CA GLN A 182 -33.26 -30.04 32.89
C GLN A 182 -33.07 -29.91 31.37
N HIS A 183 -34.09 -30.23 30.57
CA HIS A 183 -34.05 -30.10 29.14
C HIS A 183 -33.86 -28.64 28.68
N GLN A 184 -34.46 -27.65 29.36
CA GLN A 184 -34.23 -26.24 29.10
C GLN A 184 -32.79 -25.82 29.39
N ALA A 185 -32.22 -26.24 30.50
CA ALA A 185 -30.85 -25.95 30.87
C ALA A 185 -29.84 -26.62 29.91
N GLU A 186 -30.07 -27.85 29.50
CA GLU A 186 -29.27 -28.56 28.49
C GLU A 186 -29.40 -27.89 27.11
N GLY A 187 -30.58 -27.44 26.70
CA GLY A 187 -30.82 -26.66 25.48
C GLY A 187 -30.08 -25.35 25.51
N ALA A 188 -29.99 -24.64 26.65
CA ALA A 188 -29.22 -23.43 26.81
C ALA A 188 -27.69 -23.68 26.66
N VAL A 189 -27.18 -24.83 27.12
CA VAL A 189 -25.78 -25.23 26.89
C VAL A 189 -25.52 -25.44 25.38
N ALA A 190 -26.36 -26.23 24.72
CA ALA A 190 -26.21 -26.49 23.27
C ALA A 190 -26.23 -25.19 22.42
N ALA A 191 -27.14 -24.26 22.77
CA ALA A 191 -27.21 -22.96 22.14
C ALA A 191 -25.94 -22.10 22.39
N ALA A 192 -25.35 -22.18 23.58
CA ALA A 192 -24.11 -21.50 23.92
C ALA A 192 -22.89 -22.14 23.23
N GLU A 193 -22.86 -23.46 23.06
CA GLU A 193 -21.83 -24.19 22.30
C GLU A 193 -21.83 -23.78 20.82
N ALA A 194 -23.01 -23.73 20.22
CA ALA A 194 -23.16 -23.27 18.83
C ALA A 194 -22.66 -21.81 18.64
N ALA A 195 -23.04 -20.92 19.57
CA ALA A 195 -22.60 -19.52 19.53
C ALA A 195 -21.07 -19.35 19.72
N LEU A 196 -20.46 -20.19 20.58
CA LEU A 196 -18.99 -20.19 20.72
C LEU A 196 -18.30 -20.68 19.47
N ALA A 197 -18.76 -21.77 18.87
CA ALA A 197 -18.20 -22.29 17.61
C ALA A 197 -18.29 -21.28 16.49
N GLU A 198 -19.40 -20.54 16.35
CA GLU A 198 -19.56 -19.44 15.37
C GLU A 198 -18.54 -18.32 15.63
N ALA A 199 -18.40 -17.89 16.91
CA ALA A 199 -17.48 -16.81 17.28
C ALA A 199 -16.01 -17.22 17.09
N GLU A 200 -15.62 -18.45 17.39
CA GLU A 200 -14.28 -18.99 17.13
C GLU A 200 -13.99 -19.07 15.63
N GLY A 201 -14.96 -19.47 14.83
CA GLY A 201 -14.89 -19.44 13.37
C GLY A 201 -14.64 -18.01 12.83
N ALA A 202 -15.35 -17.01 13.39
CA ALA A 202 -15.16 -15.62 13.03
C ALA A 202 -13.74 -15.09 13.38
N VAL A 203 -13.19 -15.51 14.53
CA VAL A 203 -11.80 -15.19 14.91
C VAL A 203 -10.81 -15.78 13.90
N ALA A 204 -11.00 -17.06 13.52
CA ALA A 204 -10.12 -17.73 12.57
C ALA A 204 -10.14 -17.05 11.20
N VAL A 205 -11.34 -16.71 10.70
CA VAL A 205 -11.49 -15.99 9.41
C VAL A 205 -10.80 -14.63 9.45
N ALA A 206 -11.04 -13.84 10.50
CA ALA A 206 -10.43 -12.51 10.64
C ALA A 206 -8.89 -12.60 10.80
N ALA A 207 -8.39 -13.62 11.50
CA ALA A 207 -6.95 -13.86 11.62
C ALA A 207 -6.31 -14.20 10.26
N GLU A 208 -6.99 -15.00 9.42
CA GLU A 208 -6.52 -15.32 8.07
C GLU A 208 -6.53 -14.10 7.14
N GLN A 209 -7.55 -13.24 7.23
CA GLN A 209 -7.59 -11.98 6.49
C GLN A 209 -6.41 -11.08 6.87
N LEU A 210 -6.13 -10.93 8.15
CA LEU A 210 -4.98 -10.17 8.64
C LEU A 210 -3.67 -10.82 8.21
N ARG A 211 -3.54 -12.16 8.30
CA ARG A 211 -2.38 -12.90 7.81
C ARG A 211 -2.11 -12.66 6.32
N GLY A 212 -3.15 -12.52 5.50
CA GLY A 212 -3.03 -12.17 4.09
C GLY A 212 -2.26 -10.87 3.86
N LEU A 213 -2.46 -9.87 4.72
CA LEU A 213 -1.77 -8.58 4.67
C LEU A 213 -0.35 -8.64 5.25
N ILE A 214 -0.17 -9.23 6.43
CA ILE A 214 1.10 -9.20 7.18
C ILE A 214 2.03 -10.37 6.85
N GLY A 215 1.50 -11.47 6.28
CA GLY A 215 2.26 -12.66 5.87
C GLY A 215 2.50 -13.71 6.95
N VAL A 216 2.22 -13.39 8.20
CA VAL A 216 2.35 -14.27 9.36
C VAL A 216 1.06 -14.20 10.20
N ALA A 217 0.76 -15.24 10.99
CA ALA A 217 -0.39 -15.19 11.87
C ALA A 217 -0.16 -14.16 12.99
N PRO A 218 -1.21 -13.39 13.41
CA PRO A 218 -1.10 -12.50 14.55
C PRO A 218 -0.88 -13.28 15.83
N ALA A 219 -0.22 -12.66 16.82
CA ALA A 219 0.02 -13.32 18.12
C ALA A 219 -1.31 -13.55 18.87
N ILE A 220 -1.50 -14.76 19.41
CA ILE A 220 -2.71 -15.12 20.16
C ILE A 220 -2.95 -14.17 21.34
N GLN A 221 -1.87 -13.70 21.97
CA GLN A 221 -1.90 -12.78 23.13
C GLN A 221 -1.75 -11.30 22.72
N ALA A 222 -1.99 -10.94 21.45
CA ALA A 222 -1.90 -9.57 21.00
C ALA A 222 -2.80 -8.65 21.83
N ALA A 223 -2.23 -7.52 22.27
CA ALA A 223 -2.93 -6.58 23.13
C ALA A 223 -4.03 -5.83 22.37
N GLU A 224 -5.23 -5.75 22.96
CA GLU A 224 -6.29 -4.82 22.53
C GLU A 224 -5.96 -3.40 23.05
N ARG A 225 -4.86 -2.83 22.59
CA ARG A 225 -4.46 -1.49 22.99
C ARG A 225 -4.85 -0.50 21.90
N ALA A 226 -5.72 0.44 22.25
CA ALA A 226 -6.04 1.57 21.37
C ALA A 226 -4.79 2.43 21.12
N GLU A 227 -4.67 2.97 19.92
CA GLU A 227 -3.70 4.03 19.62
C GLU A 227 -4.00 5.26 20.49
N ARG A 228 -3.00 6.14 20.66
CA ARG A 228 -3.23 7.38 21.41
C ARG A 228 -4.12 8.34 20.64
N LEU A 229 -5.01 9.02 21.34
CA LEU A 229 -5.82 10.07 20.75
C LEU A 229 -4.89 11.19 20.24
N PRO A 230 -4.92 11.51 18.93
CA PRO A 230 -4.02 12.51 18.37
C PRO A 230 -4.46 13.94 18.76
N VAL A 231 -3.50 14.84 18.83
CA VAL A 231 -3.77 16.27 18.93
C VAL A 231 -4.27 16.76 17.58
N LEU A 232 -5.42 17.44 17.57
CA LEU A 232 -5.98 18.01 16.34
C LEU A 232 -5.23 19.27 15.95
N PRO A 233 -4.88 19.49 14.68
CA PRO A 233 -4.31 20.73 14.23
C PRO A 233 -5.32 21.87 14.41
N VAL A 234 -4.83 23.06 14.77
CA VAL A 234 -5.66 24.26 14.94
C VAL A 234 -6.16 24.76 13.59
N ASP A 235 -5.36 24.62 12.54
CA ASP A 235 -5.70 24.98 11.17
C ASP A 235 -5.65 23.75 10.25
N PHE A 236 -6.80 23.40 9.70
CA PHE A 236 -6.91 22.28 8.77
C PHE A 236 -6.35 22.59 7.37
N ASN A 237 -6.13 23.86 7.00
CA ASN A 237 -5.45 24.21 5.77
C ASN A 237 -3.97 23.78 5.76
N SER A 238 -3.37 23.57 6.93
CA SER A 238 -2.02 23.03 7.04
C SER A 238 -1.89 21.59 6.56
N LEU A 239 -3.01 20.84 6.44
CA LEU A 239 -3.03 19.46 5.95
C LEU A 239 -2.70 19.33 4.46
N ASP A 240 -2.78 20.42 3.69
CA ASP A 240 -2.54 20.41 2.24
C ASP A 240 -1.16 19.85 1.86
N ARG A 241 -0.13 20.06 2.68
CA ARG A 241 1.22 19.55 2.43
C ARG A 241 1.66 18.45 3.40
N THR A 242 0.96 18.30 4.50
CA THR A 242 1.33 17.33 5.55
C THR A 242 0.56 16.03 5.42
N HIS A 243 -0.65 16.06 4.83
CA HIS A 243 -1.44 14.85 4.63
C HIS A 243 -0.93 14.06 3.41
N PRO A 244 -0.46 12.80 3.57
CA PRO A 244 0.21 12.06 2.50
C PRO A 244 -0.60 11.89 1.21
N ALA A 245 -1.92 11.68 1.31
CA ALA A 245 -2.77 11.52 0.12
C ALA A 245 -2.92 12.84 -0.67
N VAL A 246 -2.95 13.98 0.01
CA VAL A 246 -3.02 15.30 -0.63
C VAL A 246 -1.67 15.66 -1.23
N ALA A 247 -0.57 15.41 -0.50
CA ALA A 247 0.79 15.64 -0.98
C ALA A 247 1.12 14.81 -2.24
N GLU A 248 0.70 13.53 -2.29
CA GLU A 248 0.87 12.68 -3.49
C GLU A 248 0.19 13.30 -4.71
N LEU A 249 -1.06 13.75 -4.57
CA LEU A 249 -1.79 14.36 -5.69
C LEU A 249 -1.24 15.74 -6.07
N LEU A 250 -0.77 16.53 -5.10
CA LEU A 250 -0.13 17.80 -5.35
C LEU A 250 1.14 17.62 -6.21
N ASP A 251 2.00 16.68 -5.84
CA ASP A 251 3.24 16.41 -6.58
C ASP A 251 2.93 15.77 -7.94
N ARG A 252 1.93 14.91 -8.06
CA ARG A 252 1.49 14.37 -9.36
C ARG A 252 0.95 15.46 -10.29
N ALA A 253 0.18 16.40 -9.77
CA ALA A 253 -0.31 17.55 -10.54
C ALA A 253 0.84 18.44 -10.99
N GLU A 254 1.88 18.62 -10.15
CA GLU A 254 3.09 19.34 -10.53
C GLU A 254 3.87 18.62 -11.64
N VAL A 255 4.05 17.31 -11.55
CA VAL A 255 4.67 16.50 -12.63
C VAL A 255 3.92 16.65 -13.94
N ALA A 256 2.59 16.58 -13.92
CA ALA A 256 1.77 16.74 -15.12
C ALA A 256 1.86 18.17 -15.72
N ARG A 257 1.89 19.20 -14.87
CA ARG A 257 2.11 20.58 -15.32
C ARG A 257 3.48 20.75 -15.99
N ARG A 258 4.56 20.22 -15.37
CA ARG A 258 5.91 20.24 -15.97
C ARG A 258 5.99 19.45 -17.26
N SER A 259 5.29 18.31 -17.34
CA SER A 259 5.15 17.54 -18.58
C SER A 259 4.46 18.33 -19.68
N ALA A 260 3.40 19.07 -19.37
CA ALA A 260 2.71 19.95 -20.32
C ALA A 260 3.58 21.11 -20.79
N GLU A 261 4.39 21.71 -19.90
CA GLU A 261 5.36 22.75 -20.23
C GLU A 261 6.47 22.23 -21.16
N LEU A 262 6.98 21.02 -20.88
CA LEU A 262 7.96 20.36 -21.74
C LEU A 262 7.36 20.04 -23.12
N ALA A 263 6.16 19.46 -23.16
CA ALA A 263 5.45 19.17 -24.40
C ALA A 263 5.23 20.44 -25.25
N ALA A 264 4.95 21.57 -24.62
CA ALA A 264 4.80 22.85 -25.31
C ALA A 264 6.12 23.38 -25.89
N ALA A 265 7.27 23.08 -25.29
CA ALA A 265 8.58 23.42 -25.80
C ALA A 265 9.01 22.53 -26.98
N GLN A 266 8.63 21.27 -26.98
CA GLN A 266 8.97 20.27 -27.99
C GLN A 266 8.12 20.44 -29.26
N LYS A 267 8.23 21.55 -29.94
CA LYS A 267 7.46 21.85 -31.17
C LYS A 267 7.78 20.91 -32.33
N ARG A 268 8.93 20.28 -32.32
CA ARG A 268 9.45 19.32 -33.32
C ARG A 268 10.42 18.35 -32.62
N ALA A 269 10.84 17.30 -33.31
CA ALA A 269 11.94 16.48 -32.84
C ALA A 269 13.27 17.29 -32.82
N ASN A 270 14.22 16.83 -32.05
CA ASN A 270 15.48 17.51 -31.81
C ASN A 270 16.29 17.60 -33.12
N PRO A 271 16.88 18.76 -33.47
CA PRO A 271 17.82 18.88 -34.57
C PRO A 271 19.06 18.04 -34.30
N GLU A 272 19.62 17.46 -35.36
CA GLU A 272 20.82 16.64 -35.26
C GLU A 272 22.00 17.36 -35.99
N LEU A 273 23.13 17.50 -35.31
CA LEU A 273 24.39 17.82 -35.93
C LEU A 273 25.00 16.51 -36.45
N VAL A 274 25.23 16.46 -37.77
CA VAL A 274 25.76 15.27 -38.44
C VAL A 274 27.18 15.57 -38.92
N LEU A 275 28.13 14.72 -38.54
CA LEU A 275 29.49 14.72 -39.03
C LEU A 275 29.77 13.35 -39.66
N ALA A 276 30.13 13.30 -40.91
CA ALA A 276 30.39 12.05 -41.60
C ALA A 276 31.64 12.16 -42.48
N THR A 277 32.33 11.06 -42.62
CA THR A 277 33.37 10.88 -43.65
C THR A 277 32.91 9.84 -44.66
N THR A 278 33.02 10.15 -45.91
CA THR A 278 32.68 9.26 -47.02
C THR A 278 33.96 8.92 -47.78
N ARG A 279 34.18 7.64 -48.02
CA ARG A 279 35.24 7.14 -48.87
C ARG A 279 34.58 6.41 -50.03
N ASP A 280 34.77 6.96 -51.23
CA ASP A 280 34.10 6.45 -52.41
C ASP A 280 35.06 6.31 -53.61
N ARG A 281 34.65 5.49 -54.58
CA ARG A 281 35.19 5.39 -55.92
C ARG A 281 34.09 5.05 -56.91
N GLY A 282 34.18 5.59 -58.12
CA GLY A 282 33.17 5.36 -59.18
C GLY A 282 33.36 4.05 -59.91
N THR A 283 34.60 3.72 -60.28
CA THR A 283 34.97 2.50 -61.02
C THR A 283 36.21 1.83 -60.43
N PHE A 284 36.58 0.65 -60.94
CA PHE A 284 37.82 -0.02 -60.54
C PHE A 284 39.07 0.78 -60.90
N ALA A 285 39.00 1.63 -61.91
CA ALA A 285 40.15 2.46 -62.40
C ALA A 285 40.30 3.72 -61.53
N ASP A 286 39.29 4.15 -60.82
CA ASP A 286 39.34 5.39 -60.03
C ASP A 286 40.02 5.17 -58.69
N PRO A 287 40.87 6.08 -58.21
CA PRO A 287 41.37 6.08 -56.87
C PRO A 287 40.22 6.37 -55.88
N TYR A 288 40.31 5.89 -54.65
CA TYR A 288 39.37 6.29 -53.61
C TYR A 288 39.53 7.77 -53.29
N SER A 289 38.42 8.51 -53.32
CA SER A 289 38.33 9.85 -52.76
C SER A 289 37.82 9.80 -51.33
N GLN A 290 38.12 10.84 -50.56
CA GLN A 290 37.62 10.99 -49.21
C GLN A 290 37.04 12.38 -49.03
N THR A 291 35.79 12.44 -48.56
CA THR A 291 35.11 13.70 -48.28
C THR A 291 34.65 13.72 -46.81
N ILE A 292 34.59 14.93 -46.24
CA ILE A 292 34.03 15.17 -44.91
C ILE A 292 32.77 15.98 -45.08
N THR A 293 31.68 15.51 -44.52
CA THR A 293 30.40 16.19 -44.55
C THR A 293 30.05 16.66 -43.13
N ALA A 294 29.77 17.95 -42.99
CA ALA A 294 29.18 18.51 -41.76
C ALA A 294 27.82 19.10 -42.14
N GLY A 295 26.80 18.74 -41.45
CA GLY A 295 25.44 19.16 -41.74
C GLY A 295 24.55 19.21 -40.52
N VAL A 296 23.41 19.88 -40.64
CA VAL A 296 22.38 19.89 -39.62
C VAL A 296 21.10 19.33 -40.23
N ARG A 297 20.58 18.26 -39.63
CA ARG A 297 19.29 17.70 -39.97
C ARG A 297 18.21 18.31 -39.06
N ILE A 298 17.24 19.00 -39.64
CA ILE A 298 16.14 19.63 -38.90
C ILE A 298 14.85 18.88 -39.23
N PRO A 299 14.31 18.08 -38.29
CA PRO A 299 13.04 17.42 -38.49
C PRO A 299 11.91 18.45 -38.55
N LEU A 300 11.06 18.35 -39.58
CA LEU A 300 9.86 19.18 -39.68
C LEU A 300 8.69 18.43 -38.99
N SER A 301 7.95 19.14 -38.16
CA SER A 301 6.76 18.59 -37.48
C SER A 301 5.50 19.24 -38.03
N SER A 302 4.38 18.53 -37.97
CA SER A 302 3.09 19.14 -38.24
C SER A 302 2.55 19.82 -36.96
N GLU A 303 2.05 21.04 -37.15
CA GLU A 303 1.43 21.81 -36.05
C GLU A 303 0.30 21.05 -35.37
N VAL A 304 -0.47 20.25 -36.12
CA VAL A 304 -1.57 19.46 -35.63
C VAL A 304 -1.10 18.39 -34.61
N ARG A 305 0.02 17.69 -34.92
CA ARG A 305 0.58 16.68 -34.00
C ARG A 305 1.10 17.33 -32.72
N HIS A 306 1.78 18.46 -32.83
CA HIS A 306 2.26 19.20 -31.67
C HIS A 306 1.08 19.67 -30.80
N ARG A 307 0.05 20.28 -31.41
CA ARG A 307 -1.16 20.71 -30.71
C ARG A 307 -1.84 19.55 -29.99
N ALA A 308 -1.98 18.39 -30.63
CA ALA A 308 -2.56 17.20 -30.02
C ALA A 308 -1.77 16.76 -28.76
N LYS A 309 -0.43 16.70 -28.83
CA LYS A 309 0.46 16.36 -27.71
C LYS A 309 0.30 17.34 -26.54
N VAL A 310 0.33 18.64 -26.83
CA VAL A 310 0.19 19.68 -25.80
C VAL A 310 -1.20 19.66 -25.17
N SER A 311 -2.26 19.49 -25.97
CA SER A 311 -3.64 19.44 -25.47
C SER A 311 -3.84 18.22 -24.57
N ALA A 312 -3.31 17.06 -24.93
CA ALA A 312 -3.38 15.85 -24.08
C ALA A 312 -2.66 16.05 -22.74
N ALA A 313 -1.44 16.60 -22.75
CA ALA A 313 -0.70 16.86 -21.51
C ALA A 313 -1.38 17.91 -20.60
N ARG A 314 -1.98 18.95 -21.19
CA ARG A 314 -2.75 19.95 -20.45
C ARG A 314 -4.05 19.38 -19.88
N ALA A 315 -4.71 18.48 -20.59
CA ALA A 315 -5.91 17.80 -20.11
C ALA A 315 -5.58 16.93 -18.87
N GLU A 316 -4.48 16.18 -18.91
CA GLU A 316 -4.00 15.39 -17.78
C GLU A 316 -3.68 16.29 -16.55
N ALA A 317 -3.00 17.41 -16.76
CA ALA A 317 -2.72 18.36 -15.68
C ALA A 317 -4.01 18.92 -15.06
N ALA A 318 -4.98 19.33 -15.89
CA ALA A 318 -6.26 19.85 -15.43
C ALA A 318 -7.10 18.79 -14.67
N GLU A 319 -7.03 17.52 -15.11
CA GLU A 319 -7.71 16.42 -14.42
C GLU A 319 -7.11 16.19 -13.03
N LEU A 320 -5.78 16.19 -12.90
CA LEU A 320 -5.10 16.02 -11.63
C LEU A 320 -5.33 17.21 -10.69
N ASP A 321 -5.39 18.43 -11.20
CA ASP A 321 -5.77 19.61 -10.41
C ASP A 321 -7.20 19.48 -9.86
N ALA A 322 -8.14 18.98 -10.65
CA ALA A 322 -9.50 18.72 -10.19
C ALA A 322 -9.56 17.58 -9.15
N GLN A 323 -8.81 16.48 -9.37
CA GLN A 323 -8.70 15.39 -8.40
C GLN A 323 -8.12 15.87 -7.07
N LEU A 324 -7.13 16.76 -7.08
CA LEU A 324 -6.54 17.36 -5.87
C LEU A 324 -7.59 18.11 -5.05
N LEU A 325 -8.47 18.90 -5.68
CA LEU A 325 -9.55 19.61 -4.99
C LEU A 325 -10.53 18.64 -4.32
N ILE A 326 -10.96 17.61 -5.05
CA ILE A 326 -11.86 16.58 -4.53
C ILE A 326 -11.22 15.83 -3.34
N GLU A 327 -9.93 15.48 -3.43
CA GLU A 327 -9.26 14.75 -2.34
C GLU A 327 -9.10 15.62 -1.08
N ARG A 328 -8.85 16.93 -1.22
CA ARG A 328 -8.84 17.87 -0.10
C ARG A 328 -10.19 17.89 0.64
N GLU A 329 -11.28 18.02 -0.10
CA GLU A 329 -12.62 17.98 0.47
C GLU A 329 -12.92 16.65 1.15
N ARG A 330 -12.50 15.54 0.54
CA ARG A 330 -12.64 14.19 1.10
C ARG A 330 -11.89 14.02 2.42
N VAL A 331 -10.65 14.50 2.51
CA VAL A 331 -9.84 14.46 3.74
C VAL A 331 -10.51 15.27 4.84
N LEU A 332 -10.98 16.50 4.55
CA LEU A 332 -11.67 17.34 5.53
C LEU A 332 -12.99 16.71 6.01
N ALA A 333 -13.78 16.17 5.09
CA ALA A 333 -15.03 15.47 5.42
C ALA A 333 -14.75 14.20 6.25
N GLY A 334 -13.73 13.42 5.87
CA GLY A 334 -13.28 12.24 6.61
C GLY A 334 -12.86 12.56 8.04
N LEU A 335 -12.09 13.63 8.23
CA LEU A 335 -11.68 14.11 9.55
C LEU A 335 -12.88 14.53 10.41
N SER A 336 -13.82 15.27 9.84
CA SER A 336 -15.04 15.68 10.53
C SER A 336 -15.89 14.48 10.95
N ALA A 337 -16.04 13.50 10.06
CA ALA A 337 -16.75 12.26 10.35
C ALA A 337 -16.07 11.44 11.46
N ALA A 338 -14.74 11.30 11.41
CA ALA A 338 -13.97 10.57 12.44
C ALA A 338 -14.12 11.21 13.83
N ARG A 339 -14.13 12.55 13.91
CA ARG A 339 -14.39 13.26 15.18
C ARG A 339 -15.78 12.94 15.75
N ILE A 340 -16.81 12.96 14.91
CA ILE A 340 -18.18 12.65 15.32
C ILE A 340 -18.24 11.18 15.79
N ARG A 341 -17.59 10.24 15.10
CA ARG A 341 -17.55 8.82 15.48
C ARG A 341 -16.94 8.62 16.87
N ILE A 342 -15.82 9.27 17.19
CA ILE A 342 -15.21 9.16 18.53
C ILE A 342 -16.16 9.65 19.61
N LEU A 343 -16.77 10.84 19.45
CA LEU A 343 -17.71 11.37 20.43
C LEU A 343 -18.95 10.47 20.62
N THR A 344 -19.41 9.87 19.54
CA THR A 344 -20.55 8.94 19.56
C THR A 344 -20.14 7.61 20.23
N ALA A 345 -18.98 7.04 19.84
CA ALA A 345 -18.48 5.79 20.42
C ALA A 345 -18.20 5.92 21.92
N GLN A 346 -17.68 7.06 22.37
CA GLN A 346 -17.48 7.33 23.81
C GLN A 346 -18.81 7.28 24.58
N LYS A 347 -19.83 7.99 24.10
CA LYS A 347 -21.17 7.98 24.73
C LYS A 347 -21.81 6.59 24.73
N GLN A 348 -21.63 5.85 23.62
CA GLN A 348 -22.14 4.48 23.52
C GLN A 348 -21.43 3.54 24.50
N LEU A 349 -20.12 3.67 24.67
CA LEU A 349 -19.34 2.87 25.62
C LEU A 349 -19.79 3.15 27.06
N ASP A 350 -19.96 4.43 27.44
CA ASP A 350 -20.42 4.82 28.79
C ASP A 350 -21.81 4.25 29.12
N ALA A 351 -22.74 4.32 28.15
CA ALA A 351 -24.08 3.75 28.29
C ALA A 351 -24.07 2.20 28.37
N ALA A 352 -23.28 1.56 27.47
CA ALA A 352 -23.15 0.10 27.46
C ALA A 352 -22.49 -0.43 28.74
N ALA A 353 -21.45 0.23 29.24
CA ALA A 353 -20.79 -0.13 30.51
C ALA A 353 -21.74 0.00 31.70
N THR A 354 -22.56 1.06 31.73
CA THR A 354 -23.58 1.24 32.76
C THR A 354 -24.63 0.13 32.70
N ARG A 355 -25.15 -0.18 31.50
CA ARG A 355 -26.10 -1.29 31.30
C ARG A 355 -25.53 -2.64 31.74
N ALA A 356 -24.27 -2.92 31.34
CA ALA A 356 -23.62 -4.18 31.70
C ALA A 356 -23.39 -4.31 33.23
N ARG A 357 -23.05 -3.21 33.91
CA ARG A 357 -22.94 -3.21 35.36
C ARG A 357 -24.27 -3.55 36.03
N LEU A 358 -25.35 -2.86 35.64
CA LEU A 358 -26.69 -3.10 36.17
C LEU A 358 -27.19 -4.52 35.86
N ALA A 359 -26.96 -5.01 34.64
CA ALA A 359 -27.35 -6.38 34.27
C ALA A 359 -26.60 -7.44 35.08
N ARG A 360 -25.31 -7.23 35.36
CA ARG A 360 -24.52 -8.13 36.23
C ARG A 360 -25.02 -8.12 37.67
N GLU A 361 -25.37 -6.96 38.22
CA GLU A 361 -25.95 -6.86 39.55
C GLU A 361 -27.31 -7.61 39.63
N THR A 362 -28.18 -7.39 38.65
CA THR A 362 -29.46 -8.10 38.51
C THR A 362 -29.26 -9.59 38.39
N ARG A 363 -28.32 -10.06 37.55
CA ARG A 363 -27.95 -11.49 37.45
C ARG A 363 -27.56 -12.05 38.81
N GLY A 364 -26.76 -11.33 39.57
CA GLY A 364 -26.36 -11.77 40.94
C GLY A 364 -27.53 -11.89 41.92
N PHE A 365 -28.52 -11.00 41.85
CA PHE A 365 -29.74 -11.09 42.68
C PHE A 365 -30.58 -12.30 42.28
N PHE A 366 -30.85 -12.51 41.01
CA PHE A 366 -31.62 -13.65 40.53
C PHE A 366 -30.89 -15.00 40.69
N GLU A 367 -29.58 -15.00 40.68
CA GLU A 367 -28.80 -16.18 41.04
C GLU A 367 -29.03 -16.61 42.52
N LYS A 368 -29.07 -15.64 43.43
CA LYS A 368 -29.37 -15.92 44.84
C LYS A 368 -30.82 -16.37 45.03
N SER A 369 -31.78 -15.65 44.41
CA SER A 369 -33.22 -15.97 44.50
C SER A 369 -33.52 -17.38 43.95
N PHE A 370 -32.90 -17.75 42.80
CA PHE A 370 -33.04 -19.10 42.25
C PHE A 370 -32.46 -20.18 43.18
N ARG A 371 -31.34 -19.92 43.85
CA ARG A 371 -30.77 -20.86 44.83
C ARG A 371 -31.67 -21.05 46.05
N LEU A 372 -32.39 -20.01 46.44
CA LEU A 372 -33.35 -20.07 47.56
C LEU A 372 -34.71 -20.63 47.16
N GLY A 373 -34.95 -20.94 45.89
CA GLY A 373 -36.22 -21.43 45.37
C GLY A 373 -37.30 -20.36 45.18
N GLU A 374 -36.93 -19.07 45.25
CA GLU A 374 -37.86 -17.92 45.15
C GLU A 374 -38.11 -17.47 43.67
N SER A 375 -37.28 -17.92 42.74
CA SER A 375 -37.44 -17.65 41.28
C SER A 375 -37.34 -18.95 40.49
N ASP A 376 -38.01 -18.96 39.33
CA ASP A 376 -38.04 -20.09 38.40
C ASP A 376 -36.84 -20.09 37.44
N LEU A 377 -36.58 -21.23 36.78
CA LEU A 377 -35.50 -21.38 35.79
C LEU A 377 -35.68 -20.51 34.55
N PRO A 378 -36.87 -20.40 33.94
CA PRO A 378 -37.06 -19.52 32.77
C PRO A 378 -36.66 -18.06 33.04
N THR A 379 -37.05 -17.52 34.21
CA THR A 379 -36.65 -16.16 34.62
C THR A 379 -35.13 -16.05 34.78
N ARG A 380 -34.49 -17.04 35.40
CA ARG A 380 -33.05 -17.09 35.56
C ARG A 380 -32.32 -17.08 34.20
N LEU A 381 -32.76 -17.94 33.26
CA LEU A 381 -32.17 -18.01 31.92
C LEU A 381 -32.37 -16.72 31.14
N ARG A 382 -33.52 -16.06 31.24
CA ARG A 382 -33.80 -14.76 30.62
C ARG A 382 -32.84 -13.68 31.15
N ILE A 383 -32.68 -13.58 32.47
CA ILE A 383 -31.76 -12.59 33.09
C ILE A 383 -30.29 -12.88 32.69
N GLU A 384 -29.90 -14.15 32.56
CA GLU A 384 -28.58 -14.52 32.08
C GLU A 384 -28.36 -14.05 30.65
N LEU A 385 -29.34 -14.22 29.75
CA LEU A 385 -29.28 -13.74 28.37
C LEU A 385 -29.19 -12.21 28.30
N GLU A 386 -29.95 -11.49 29.14
CA GLU A 386 -29.88 -10.03 29.21
C GLU A 386 -28.50 -9.53 29.66
N ALA A 387 -27.87 -10.21 30.62
CA ALA A 387 -26.54 -9.89 31.11
C ALA A 387 -25.47 -10.14 30.02
N VAL A 388 -25.53 -11.28 29.35
CA VAL A 388 -24.63 -11.64 28.24
C VAL A 388 -24.75 -10.63 27.10
N GLU A 389 -25.98 -10.21 26.72
CA GLU A 389 -26.17 -9.23 25.68
C GLU A 389 -25.59 -7.85 26.05
N ALA A 390 -25.72 -7.43 27.31
CA ALA A 390 -25.10 -6.20 27.81
C ALA A 390 -23.58 -6.28 27.83
N GLU A 391 -22.99 -7.43 28.17
CA GLU A 391 -21.55 -7.68 28.13
C GLU A 391 -21.05 -7.70 26.68
N ARG A 392 -21.77 -8.35 25.77
CA ARG A 392 -21.49 -8.36 24.34
C ARG A 392 -21.45 -6.93 23.75
N GLN A 393 -22.47 -6.13 24.09
CA GLN A 393 -22.54 -4.74 23.65
C GLN A 393 -21.36 -3.90 24.16
N THR A 394 -20.94 -4.13 25.42
CA THR A 394 -19.78 -3.42 25.99
C THR A 394 -18.46 -3.82 25.31
N ALA A 395 -18.28 -5.11 24.99
CA ALA A 395 -17.11 -5.57 24.24
C ALA A 395 -17.04 -4.93 22.86
N LEU A 396 -18.17 -4.88 22.14
CA LEU A 396 -18.25 -4.23 20.82
C LEU A 396 -17.93 -2.74 20.90
N THR A 397 -18.59 -1.99 21.77
CA THR A 397 -18.42 -0.53 21.85
C THR A 397 -17.01 -0.13 22.31
N ARG A 398 -16.33 -0.97 23.11
CA ARG A 398 -14.93 -0.77 23.48
C ARG A 398 -14.02 -0.86 22.24
N THR A 399 -14.17 -1.91 21.47
CA THR A 399 -13.39 -2.08 20.24
C THR A 399 -13.74 -1.02 19.20
N ASP A 400 -15.03 -0.60 19.10
CA ASP A 400 -15.47 0.47 18.20
C ASP A 400 -14.84 1.82 18.55
N LEU A 401 -14.69 2.15 19.84
CA LEU A 401 -13.99 3.35 20.27
C LEU A 401 -12.50 3.30 19.87
N ALA A 402 -11.85 2.16 20.08
CA ALA A 402 -10.46 1.98 19.70
C ALA A 402 -10.26 2.09 18.18
N ALA A 403 -11.16 1.51 17.40
CA ALA A 403 -11.18 1.62 15.95
C ALA A 403 -11.43 3.07 15.49
N ALA A 404 -12.34 3.80 16.13
CA ALA A 404 -12.62 5.19 15.80
C ALA A 404 -11.41 6.10 16.08
N ILE A 405 -10.62 5.84 17.11
CA ILE A 405 -9.36 6.55 17.36
C ILE A 405 -8.36 6.28 16.22
N SER A 406 -8.23 5.02 15.78
CA SER A 406 -7.38 4.67 14.65
C SER A 406 -7.85 5.30 13.32
N GLU A 407 -9.18 5.40 13.10
CA GLU A 407 -9.75 6.12 11.96
C GLU A 407 -9.42 7.62 11.99
N LEU A 408 -9.47 8.27 13.16
CA LEU A 408 -9.08 9.68 13.29
C LEU A 408 -7.60 9.87 12.97
N ARG A 409 -6.73 8.99 13.45
CA ARG A 409 -5.30 9.02 13.11
C ARG A 409 -5.08 8.84 11.60
N GLN A 410 -5.82 7.92 10.99
CA GLN A 410 -5.81 7.70 9.55
C GLN A 410 -6.25 8.94 8.78
N ALA A 411 -7.33 9.60 9.20
CA ALA A 411 -7.85 10.81 8.59
C ALA A 411 -6.92 12.04 8.76
N LEU A 412 -6.02 12.02 9.74
CA LEU A 412 -4.94 12.99 9.92
C LEU A 412 -3.67 12.65 9.14
N GLY A 413 -3.64 11.54 8.42
CA GLY A 413 -2.45 11.08 7.69
C GLY A 413 -1.37 10.46 8.58
N LEU A 414 -1.69 10.09 9.83
CA LEU A 414 -0.74 9.52 10.78
C LEU A 414 -0.63 8.00 10.61
N LEU A 415 0.60 7.50 10.63
CA LEU A 415 0.88 6.07 10.61
C LEU A 415 0.62 5.42 11.99
N PRO A 416 0.44 4.09 12.07
CA PRO A 416 0.33 3.36 13.33
C PRO A 416 1.54 3.60 14.23
N GLU A 417 1.30 3.76 15.55
CA GLU A 417 2.36 3.87 16.56
C GLU A 417 3.08 2.53 16.71
N GLN A 418 4.39 2.59 16.86
CA GLN A 418 5.24 1.43 17.15
C GLN A 418 5.17 1.03 18.61
#